data_b3797b54fe6e261becb6b4e4634494ff
#
_entry.id   b3797b54fe6e261becb6b4e4634494ff
#
_cell.length_a   1.000
_cell.length_b   1.000
_cell.length_c   1.000
_cell.angle_alpha   90.00
_cell.angle_beta   90.00
_cell.angle_gamma   90.00
#
_symmetry.space_group_name_H-M   'P 1'
#
loop_
_entity.id
_entity.type
_entity.pdbx_description
1 polymer ?
#
loop_
_entity_poly.entity_id
_entity_poly.type
_entity_poly.pdbx_seq_one_letter_code
_entity_poly.pdbx_strand_id
1 'polypeptide(L)'
;VEEDLMRWDKLYYVGGKAKQSGELQGELAVNYIKDNKKVDRNNDGKIQYVILEGEMGHQDAIIRTESVVECLKANGIALEKLSYQIANWNRAQAQTRMMQLIGEYKTDIEMVIANSDSMVLGAVDAYEKLGYTESNIPVFFGIDGTKEGLKAVQEGKIAATVYNDKEGQAKAMVKLITAAVTGKEMENITFENKKCVYLPYKKVTKENVSSMIP
;
A
#
# COMPACT_ATOMS: atom_id res chain seq x y z
N VAL A 1 -11.10 15.50 6.61
CA VAL A 1 -11.57 14.59 7.68
C VAL A 1 -11.39 15.21 9.05
N GLU A 2 -10.21 15.76 9.40
CA GLU A 2 -9.98 16.33 10.74
C GLU A 2 -10.88 17.56 11.03
N GLU A 3 -11.08 18.43 10.06
CA GLU A 3 -11.97 19.60 10.21
C GLU A 3 -13.43 19.18 10.44
N ASP A 4 -13.90 18.14 9.75
CA ASP A 4 -15.25 17.63 9.92
C ASP A 4 -15.44 16.92 11.28
N LEU A 5 -14.40 16.19 11.76
CA LEU A 5 -14.42 15.58 13.08
C LEU A 5 -14.58 16.60 14.20
N MET A 6 -13.99 17.78 14.06
CA MET A 6 -14.05 18.84 15.08
C MET A 6 -15.43 19.51 15.20
N ARG A 7 -16.29 19.37 14.20
CA ARG A 7 -17.68 19.92 14.23
C ARG A 7 -18.64 19.14 15.13
N TRP A 8 -18.31 17.88 15.45
CA TRP A 8 -19.22 16.97 16.15
C TRP A 8 -18.64 16.51 17.48
N ASP A 9 -19.22 16.85 18.60
CA ASP A 9 -18.70 16.57 19.94
C ASP A 9 -18.43 15.08 20.19
N LYS A 10 -19.24 14.20 19.62
CA LYS A 10 -19.19 12.74 19.86
C LYS A 10 -18.72 11.94 18.65
N LEU A 11 -18.08 12.58 17.67
CA LEU A 11 -17.49 11.88 16.53
C LEU A 11 -16.01 11.64 16.79
N TYR A 12 -15.57 10.41 16.65
CA TYR A 12 -14.18 9.97 16.83
C TYR A 12 -13.71 9.16 15.63
N TYR A 13 -12.40 9.14 15.42
CA TYR A 13 -11.77 8.38 14.35
C TYR A 13 -10.78 7.37 14.93
N VAL A 14 -10.81 6.13 14.40
CA VAL A 14 -9.79 5.10 14.67
C VAL A 14 -9.28 4.58 13.32
N GLY A 15 -7.99 4.63 13.07
CA GLY A 15 -7.42 4.18 11.80
C GLY A 15 -5.92 4.37 11.71
N GLY A 16 -5.38 4.23 10.49
CA GLY A 16 -3.98 4.54 10.17
C GLY A 16 -3.86 5.88 9.45
N LYS A 17 -2.65 6.45 9.41
CA LYS A 17 -2.35 7.64 8.61
C LYS A 17 -1.98 7.23 7.19
N ALA A 18 -2.82 7.55 6.21
CA ALA A 18 -2.58 7.21 4.81
C ALA A 18 -1.20 7.64 4.31
N LYS A 19 -0.76 8.85 4.70
CA LYS A 19 0.57 9.36 4.36
C LYS A 19 1.69 8.43 4.83
N GLN A 20 1.64 7.98 6.08
CA GLN A 20 2.62 7.04 6.60
C GLN A 20 2.68 5.75 5.77
N SER A 21 1.53 5.22 5.34
CA SER A 21 1.53 3.98 4.54
C SER A 21 2.18 4.16 3.17
N GLY A 22 1.96 5.29 2.51
CA GLY A 22 2.63 5.61 1.23
C GLY A 22 4.13 5.86 1.39
N GLU A 23 4.53 6.59 2.45
CA GLU A 23 5.94 6.82 2.77
C GLU A 23 6.67 5.49 3.04
N LEU A 24 6.10 4.60 3.87
CA LEU A 24 6.69 3.29 4.16
C LEU A 24 6.77 2.39 2.92
N GLN A 25 5.76 2.43 2.03
CA GLN A 25 5.81 1.74 0.75
C GLN A 25 6.93 2.29 -0.14
N GLY A 26 7.10 3.60 -0.18
CA GLY A 26 8.19 4.26 -0.89
C GLY A 26 9.56 3.85 -0.35
N GLU A 27 9.76 3.84 0.97
CA GLU A 27 11.00 3.40 1.61
C GLU A 27 11.33 1.92 1.31
N LEU A 28 10.31 1.04 1.30
CA LEU A 28 10.47 -0.36 0.91
C LEU A 28 10.93 -0.47 -0.55
N ALA A 29 10.32 0.29 -1.46
CA ALA A 29 10.69 0.31 -2.86
C ALA A 29 12.10 0.89 -3.09
N VAL A 30 12.45 2.00 -2.40
CA VAL A 30 13.80 2.60 -2.44
C VAL A 30 14.86 1.57 -2.04
N ASN A 31 14.67 0.89 -0.91
CA ASN A 31 15.64 -0.10 -0.43
C ASN A 31 15.76 -1.24 -1.43
N TYR A 32 14.65 -1.77 -1.91
CA TYR A 32 14.65 -2.86 -2.89
C TYR A 32 15.40 -2.49 -4.18
N ILE A 33 15.15 -1.29 -4.73
CA ILE A 33 15.80 -0.82 -5.97
C ILE A 33 17.31 -0.60 -5.74
N LYS A 34 17.70 -0.05 -4.58
CA LYS A 34 19.11 0.16 -4.25
C LYS A 34 19.88 -1.16 -4.13
N ASP A 35 19.26 -2.18 -3.57
CA ASP A 35 19.86 -3.51 -3.37
C ASP A 35 19.80 -4.37 -4.65
N ASN A 36 18.87 -4.09 -5.56
CA ASN A 36 18.60 -4.88 -6.77
C ASN A 36 18.67 -4.01 -8.03
N LYS A 37 19.88 -3.75 -8.53
CA LYS A 37 20.10 -2.94 -9.75
C LYS A 37 19.43 -3.50 -11.00
N LYS A 38 19.05 -4.77 -11.01
CA LYS A 38 18.33 -5.43 -12.11
C LYS A 38 16.88 -4.97 -12.26
N VAL A 39 16.35 -4.13 -11.35
CA VAL A 39 15.03 -3.54 -11.50
C VAL A 39 14.99 -2.63 -12.73
N ASP A 40 16.01 -1.78 -12.92
CA ASP A 40 16.25 -1.05 -14.16
C ASP A 40 16.76 -2.03 -15.23
N ARG A 41 15.82 -2.65 -15.97
CA ARG A 41 16.14 -3.73 -16.91
C ARG A 41 16.70 -3.21 -18.23
N ASN A 42 16.27 -2.02 -18.64
CA ASN A 42 16.74 -1.38 -19.88
C ASN A 42 18.04 -0.58 -19.68
N ASN A 43 18.50 -0.42 -18.41
CA ASN A 43 19.70 0.33 -18.00
C ASN A 43 19.70 1.78 -18.45
N ASP A 44 18.54 2.45 -18.46
CA ASP A 44 18.45 3.87 -18.82
C ASP A 44 18.60 4.81 -17.60
N GLY A 45 18.74 4.25 -16.41
CA GLY A 45 18.91 4.97 -15.15
C GLY A 45 17.60 5.46 -14.54
N LYS A 46 16.45 5.05 -15.07
CA LYS A 46 15.12 5.35 -14.54
C LYS A 46 14.39 4.05 -14.22
N ILE A 47 13.31 4.15 -13.48
CA ILE A 47 12.41 3.03 -13.24
C ILE A 47 11.07 3.33 -13.90
N GLN A 48 10.71 2.55 -14.89
CA GLN A 48 9.44 2.63 -15.58
C GLN A 48 8.35 1.97 -14.72
N TYR A 49 7.40 2.79 -14.26
CA TYR A 49 6.43 2.32 -13.28
C TYR A 49 4.98 2.56 -13.65
N VAL A 50 4.12 1.73 -13.06
CA VAL A 50 2.66 1.81 -13.10
C VAL A 50 2.12 1.96 -11.69
N ILE A 51 1.06 2.77 -11.53
CA ILE A 51 0.29 2.84 -10.29
C ILE A 51 -1.11 2.27 -10.50
N LEU A 52 -1.52 1.40 -9.57
CA LEU A 52 -2.89 0.95 -9.40
C LEU A 52 -3.48 1.65 -8.18
N GLU A 53 -4.36 2.62 -8.44
CA GLU A 53 -4.99 3.42 -7.40
C GLU A 53 -6.34 2.84 -6.97
N GLY A 54 -6.74 3.14 -5.74
CA GLY A 54 -8.04 2.79 -5.19
C GLY A 54 -9.20 3.47 -5.93
N GLU A 55 -10.20 3.88 -5.20
CA GLU A 55 -11.39 4.54 -5.75
C GLU A 55 -11.10 6.02 -6.05
N MET A 56 -11.65 6.48 -7.17
CA MET A 56 -11.53 7.89 -7.58
C MET A 56 -12.04 8.84 -6.48
N GLY A 57 -11.22 9.81 -6.11
CA GLY A 57 -11.57 10.81 -5.10
C GLY A 57 -11.48 10.30 -3.65
N HIS A 58 -11.12 9.04 -3.44
CA HIS A 58 -10.88 8.52 -2.10
C HIS A 58 -9.60 9.11 -1.53
N GLN A 59 -9.71 9.76 -0.37
CA GLN A 59 -8.60 10.49 0.25
C GLN A 59 -7.35 9.62 0.45
N ASP A 60 -7.51 8.41 0.99
CA ASP A 60 -6.37 7.52 1.23
C ASP A 60 -5.71 7.08 -0.08
N ALA A 61 -6.48 6.88 -1.16
CA ALA A 61 -5.93 6.51 -2.45
C ALA A 61 -5.00 7.60 -2.99
N ILE A 62 -5.48 8.84 -2.98
CA ILE A 62 -4.71 10.01 -3.42
C ILE A 62 -3.44 10.17 -2.56
N ILE A 63 -3.58 10.19 -1.24
CA ILE A 63 -2.46 10.41 -0.31
C ILE A 63 -1.42 9.29 -0.42
N ARG A 64 -1.83 8.02 -0.49
CA ARG A 64 -0.90 6.88 -0.68
C ARG A 64 -0.12 7.01 -1.98
N THR A 65 -0.82 7.35 -3.08
CA THR A 65 -0.21 7.54 -4.39
C THR A 65 0.81 8.68 -4.41
N GLU A 66 0.47 9.83 -3.86
CA GLU A 66 1.37 10.98 -3.81
C GLU A 66 2.58 10.69 -2.91
N SER A 67 2.35 10.18 -1.70
CA SER A 67 3.41 9.96 -0.72
C SER A 67 4.44 8.93 -1.16
N VAL A 68 4.03 7.85 -1.86
CA VAL A 68 4.98 6.86 -2.37
C VAL A 68 5.88 7.44 -3.45
N VAL A 69 5.31 8.22 -4.38
CA VAL A 69 6.07 8.85 -5.47
C VAL A 69 7.01 9.93 -4.94
N GLU A 70 6.53 10.74 -3.99
CA GLU A 70 7.37 11.75 -3.32
C GLU A 70 8.54 11.11 -2.59
N CYS A 71 8.30 10.03 -1.85
CA CYS A 71 9.33 9.29 -1.12
C CYS A 71 10.41 8.74 -2.08
N LEU A 72 10.01 8.11 -3.18
CA LEU A 72 10.94 7.60 -4.18
C LEU A 72 11.81 8.70 -4.78
N LYS A 73 11.20 9.81 -5.20
CA LYS A 73 11.92 10.98 -5.77
C LYS A 73 12.87 11.62 -4.76
N ALA A 74 12.41 11.82 -3.52
CA ALA A 74 13.22 12.41 -2.44
C ALA A 74 14.47 11.57 -2.11
N ASN A 75 14.41 10.26 -2.38
CA ASN A 75 15.54 9.34 -2.19
C ASN A 75 16.39 9.13 -3.45
N GLY A 76 16.21 9.96 -4.48
CA GLY A 76 17.03 9.98 -5.68
C GLY A 76 16.72 8.89 -6.69
N ILE A 77 15.55 8.23 -6.60
CA ILE A 77 15.10 7.30 -7.63
C ILE A 77 14.53 8.09 -8.81
N ALA A 78 15.17 8.00 -9.96
CA ALA A 78 14.64 8.57 -11.20
C ALA A 78 13.48 7.70 -11.68
N LEU A 79 12.33 8.30 -11.92
CA LEU A 79 11.08 7.63 -12.23
C LEU A 79 10.54 8.05 -13.59
N GLU A 80 10.05 7.08 -14.36
CA GLU A 80 9.27 7.30 -15.56
C GLU A 80 7.90 6.65 -15.43
N LYS A 81 6.86 7.50 -15.33
CA LYS A 81 5.49 7.02 -15.18
C LYS A 81 4.93 6.56 -16.53
N LEU A 82 4.72 5.27 -16.69
CA LEU A 82 4.06 4.71 -17.87
C LEU A 82 2.55 4.89 -17.79
N SER A 83 1.96 4.54 -16.67
CA SER A 83 0.51 4.64 -16.50
C SER A 83 0.10 4.75 -15.04
N TYR A 84 -1.12 5.23 -14.88
CA TYR A 84 -1.87 5.36 -13.65
C TYR A 84 -3.29 4.89 -13.89
N GLN A 85 -3.76 3.90 -13.14
CA GLN A 85 -5.05 3.26 -13.36
C GLN A 85 -5.85 3.15 -12.07
N ILE A 86 -7.11 3.54 -12.11
CA ILE A 86 -8.04 3.33 -11.02
C ILE A 86 -8.57 1.90 -11.10
N ALA A 87 -8.40 1.14 -10.02
CA ALA A 87 -8.81 -0.24 -9.89
C ALA A 87 -9.77 -0.49 -8.71
N ASN A 88 -10.25 0.58 -8.05
CA ASN A 88 -11.35 0.57 -7.08
C ASN A 88 -11.19 -0.46 -5.94
N TRP A 89 -9.96 -0.62 -5.40
CA TRP A 89 -9.63 -1.60 -4.36
C TRP A 89 -9.93 -3.06 -4.75
N ASN A 90 -10.14 -3.33 -6.05
CA ASN A 90 -10.68 -4.58 -6.56
C ASN A 90 -9.62 -5.38 -7.34
N ARG A 91 -9.36 -6.63 -6.93
CA ARG A 91 -8.37 -7.52 -7.55
C ARG A 91 -8.67 -7.81 -9.01
N ALA A 92 -9.93 -8.10 -9.36
CA ALA A 92 -10.31 -8.43 -10.73
C ALA A 92 -10.23 -7.22 -11.66
N GLN A 93 -10.59 -6.02 -11.18
CA GLN A 93 -10.41 -4.79 -11.95
C GLN A 93 -8.92 -4.49 -12.16
N ALA A 94 -8.09 -4.62 -11.10
CA ALA A 94 -6.65 -4.46 -11.21
C ALA A 94 -6.04 -5.43 -12.22
N GLN A 95 -6.44 -6.72 -12.20
CA GLN A 95 -6.03 -7.71 -13.19
C GLN A 95 -6.39 -7.26 -14.62
N THR A 96 -7.62 -6.81 -14.83
CA THR A 96 -8.08 -6.36 -16.16
C THR A 96 -7.29 -5.16 -16.65
N ARG A 97 -7.08 -4.14 -15.78
CA ARG A 97 -6.26 -2.97 -16.11
C ARG A 97 -4.83 -3.37 -16.44
N MET A 98 -4.24 -4.24 -15.61
CA MET A 98 -2.86 -4.67 -15.80
C MET A 98 -2.68 -5.47 -17.09
N MET A 99 -3.63 -6.34 -17.48
CA MET A 99 -3.59 -7.05 -18.75
C MET A 99 -3.56 -6.08 -19.95
N GLN A 100 -4.32 -4.98 -19.89
CA GLN A 100 -4.29 -3.94 -20.92
C GLN A 100 -2.91 -3.26 -20.98
N LEU A 101 -2.35 -2.89 -19.83
CA LEU A 101 -1.04 -2.25 -19.76
C LEU A 101 0.10 -3.17 -20.21
N ILE A 102 0.04 -4.46 -19.90
CA ILE A 102 1.01 -5.45 -20.40
C ILE A 102 0.92 -5.56 -21.92
N GLY A 103 -0.29 -5.49 -22.50
CA GLY A 103 -0.47 -5.44 -23.95
C GLY A 103 0.18 -4.23 -24.61
N GLU A 104 0.14 -3.07 -23.95
CA GLU A 104 0.70 -1.80 -24.44
C GLU A 104 2.22 -1.70 -24.21
N TYR A 105 2.67 -1.92 -22.97
CA TYR A 105 4.06 -1.68 -22.56
C TYR A 105 4.92 -2.95 -22.49
N LYS A 106 4.32 -4.14 -22.61
CA LYS A 106 5.02 -5.43 -22.61
C LYS A 106 5.99 -5.58 -21.42
N THR A 107 7.29 -5.65 -21.72
CA THR A 107 8.36 -5.81 -20.73
C THR A 107 8.91 -4.49 -20.21
N ASP A 108 8.40 -3.34 -20.67
CA ASP A 108 8.92 -2.04 -20.24
C ASP A 108 8.47 -1.65 -18.82
N ILE A 109 7.43 -2.33 -18.28
CA ILE A 109 6.99 -2.09 -16.89
C ILE A 109 7.97 -2.76 -15.94
N GLU A 110 8.70 -1.98 -15.17
CA GLU A 110 9.73 -2.44 -14.23
C GLU A 110 9.26 -2.49 -12.79
N MET A 111 8.28 -1.65 -12.44
CA MET A 111 7.70 -1.59 -11.11
C MET A 111 6.19 -1.36 -11.15
N VAL A 112 5.45 -2.09 -10.32
CA VAL A 112 4.03 -1.87 -10.08
C VAL A 112 3.81 -1.52 -8.62
N ILE A 113 3.26 -0.35 -8.39
CA ILE A 113 2.86 0.15 -7.07
C ILE A 113 1.34 0.09 -7.00
N ALA A 114 0.79 -0.51 -5.95
CA ALA A 114 -0.64 -0.51 -5.73
C ALA A 114 -1.00 0.02 -4.33
N ASN A 115 -2.11 0.74 -4.23
CA ASN A 115 -2.58 1.26 -2.95
C ASN A 115 -3.13 0.17 -2.02
N SER A 116 -3.29 -1.08 -2.49
CA SER A 116 -3.70 -2.22 -1.67
C SER A 116 -3.13 -3.55 -2.15
N ASP A 117 -3.06 -4.53 -1.24
CA ASP A 117 -2.65 -5.90 -1.56
C ASP A 117 -3.59 -6.57 -2.58
N SER A 118 -4.90 -6.32 -2.46
CA SER A 118 -5.87 -6.84 -3.42
C SER A 118 -5.55 -6.44 -4.86
N MET A 119 -5.19 -5.18 -5.06
CA MET A 119 -4.88 -4.67 -6.40
C MET A 119 -3.51 -5.14 -6.89
N VAL A 120 -2.48 -5.17 -6.05
CA VAL A 120 -1.17 -5.68 -6.48
C VAL A 120 -1.23 -7.18 -6.81
N LEU A 121 -2.01 -7.96 -6.07
CA LEU A 121 -2.26 -9.37 -6.40
C LEU A 121 -3.00 -9.53 -7.73
N GLY A 122 -3.92 -8.62 -8.05
CA GLY A 122 -4.53 -8.58 -9.38
C GLY A 122 -3.52 -8.33 -10.51
N ALA A 123 -2.51 -7.48 -10.25
CA ALA A 123 -1.42 -7.29 -11.20
C ALA A 123 -0.57 -8.56 -11.36
N VAL A 124 -0.23 -9.24 -10.27
CA VAL A 124 0.49 -10.53 -10.32
C VAL A 124 -0.31 -11.56 -11.12
N ASP A 125 -1.63 -11.69 -10.84
CA ASP A 125 -2.52 -12.59 -11.58
C ASP A 125 -2.52 -12.33 -13.10
N ALA A 126 -2.40 -11.05 -13.51
CA ALA A 126 -2.35 -10.69 -14.91
C ALA A 126 -1.08 -11.24 -15.60
N TYR A 127 0.08 -11.10 -14.95
CA TYR A 127 1.35 -11.64 -15.46
C TYR A 127 1.34 -13.17 -15.50
N GLU A 128 0.87 -13.83 -14.43
CA GLU A 128 0.73 -15.28 -14.39
C GLU A 128 -0.20 -15.80 -15.49
N LYS A 129 -1.35 -15.15 -15.69
CA LYS A 129 -2.33 -15.53 -16.72
C LYS A 129 -1.79 -15.39 -18.15
N LEU A 130 -0.92 -14.41 -18.38
CA LEU A 130 -0.29 -14.18 -19.68
C LEU A 130 1.00 -15.00 -19.87
N GLY A 131 1.39 -15.83 -18.89
CA GLY A 131 2.52 -16.74 -19.00
C GLY A 131 3.91 -16.07 -18.93
N TYR A 132 4.00 -14.88 -18.34
CA TYR A 132 5.27 -14.23 -18.10
C TYR A 132 6.09 -14.97 -17.04
N THR A 133 7.38 -15.02 -17.20
CA THR A 133 8.34 -15.66 -16.28
C THR A 133 9.04 -14.61 -15.41
N GLU A 134 9.67 -15.04 -14.32
CA GLU A 134 10.34 -14.17 -13.35
C GLU A 134 11.29 -13.14 -13.96
N SER A 135 11.97 -13.47 -15.05
CA SER A 135 12.89 -12.55 -15.73
C SER A 135 12.21 -11.36 -16.42
N ASN A 136 10.89 -11.47 -16.66
CA ASN A 136 10.13 -10.52 -17.47
C ASN A 136 8.96 -9.87 -16.70
N ILE A 137 8.84 -10.13 -15.39
CA ILE A 137 7.86 -9.49 -14.54
C ILE A 137 8.46 -8.30 -13.80
N PRO A 138 7.67 -7.24 -13.51
CA PRO A 138 8.11 -6.12 -12.70
C PRO A 138 8.23 -6.51 -11.22
N VAL A 139 8.84 -5.62 -10.42
CA VAL A 139 8.75 -5.72 -8.97
C VAL A 139 7.41 -5.14 -8.51
N PHE A 140 6.81 -5.74 -7.47
CA PHE A 140 5.47 -5.39 -6.98
C PHE A 140 5.50 -4.95 -5.53
N PHE A 141 4.75 -3.86 -5.21
CA PHE A 141 4.59 -3.33 -3.85
C PHE A 141 3.12 -3.09 -3.53
N GLY A 142 2.67 -3.62 -2.37
CA GLY A 142 1.31 -3.48 -1.86
C GLY A 142 1.20 -2.65 -0.58
N ILE A 143 -0.02 -2.51 -0.09
CA ILE A 143 -0.37 -1.99 1.24
C ILE A 143 -1.52 -2.83 1.77
N ASP A 144 -1.62 -3.00 3.05
CA ASP A 144 -2.62 -3.56 3.97
C ASP A 144 -2.08 -4.73 4.79
N GLY A 145 -1.17 -5.56 4.26
CA GLY A 145 -0.74 -6.77 4.95
C GLY A 145 -1.90 -7.75 5.12
N THR A 146 -2.70 -7.94 4.07
CA THR A 146 -3.74 -8.95 4.06
C THR A 146 -3.15 -10.34 4.17
N LYS A 147 -3.93 -11.35 4.56
CA LYS A 147 -3.45 -12.73 4.65
C LYS A 147 -2.85 -13.20 3.31
N GLU A 148 -3.51 -12.89 2.21
CA GLU A 148 -3.05 -13.20 0.86
C GLU A 148 -1.81 -12.39 0.47
N GLY A 149 -1.76 -11.11 0.85
CA GLY A 149 -0.60 -10.24 0.63
C GLY A 149 0.64 -10.73 1.38
N LEU A 150 0.50 -11.05 2.67
CA LEU A 150 1.58 -11.64 3.49
C LEU A 150 2.11 -12.94 2.88
N LYS A 151 1.19 -13.82 2.44
CA LYS A 151 1.57 -15.06 1.77
C LYS A 151 2.33 -14.79 0.47
N ALA A 152 1.90 -13.81 -0.32
CA ALA A 152 2.57 -13.44 -1.56
C ALA A 152 3.97 -12.85 -1.32
N VAL A 153 4.19 -12.11 -0.22
CA VAL A 153 5.53 -11.68 0.21
C VAL A 153 6.39 -12.89 0.58
N GLN A 154 5.84 -13.83 1.34
CA GLN A 154 6.55 -15.04 1.74
C GLN A 154 6.97 -15.90 0.54
N GLU A 155 6.09 -16.02 -0.46
CA GLU A 155 6.33 -16.73 -1.72
C GLU A 155 7.24 -15.94 -2.69
N GLY A 156 7.52 -14.66 -2.42
CA GLY A 156 8.32 -13.80 -3.30
C GLY A 156 7.58 -13.28 -4.53
N LYS A 157 6.27 -13.43 -4.58
CA LYS A 157 5.41 -12.91 -5.67
C LYS A 157 5.28 -11.38 -5.64
N ILE A 158 5.30 -10.79 -4.44
CA ILE A 158 5.44 -9.35 -4.24
C ILE A 158 6.66 -9.09 -3.35
N ALA A 159 7.37 -8.02 -3.60
CA ALA A 159 8.62 -7.71 -2.89
C ALA A 159 8.35 -7.33 -1.43
N ALA A 160 7.31 -6.55 -1.21
CA ALA A 160 6.94 -6.06 0.12
C ALA A 160 5.50 -5.55 0.17
N THR A 161 4.98 -5.46 1.40
CA THR A 161 3.74 -4.75 1.71
C THR A 161 3.88 -3.92 2.97
N VAL A 162 2.92 -3.04 3.21
CA VAL A 162 2.84 -2.22 4.43
C VAL A 162 1.63 -2.71 5.25
N TYR A 163 1.90 -3.29 6.41
CA TYR A 163 0.88 -3.86 7.28
C TYR A 163 0.04 -2.76 7.94
N ASN A 164 -1.27 -2.86 7.76
CA ASN A 164 -2.29 -2.06 8.41
C ASN A 164 -2.82 -2.86 9.63
N ASP A 165 -2.60 -2.39 10.84
CA ASP A 165 -2.92 -3.12 12.07
C ASP A 165 -4.43 -3.17 12.33
N LYS A 166 -5.13 -3.98 11.56
CA LYS A 166 -6.58 -4.18 11.64
C LYS A 166 -7.05 -4.68 13.01
N GLU A 167 -6.24 -5.52 13.68
CA GLU A 167 -6.58 -6.03 15.00
C GLU A 167 -6.43 -4.95 16.07
N GLY A 168 -5.34 -4.17 16.00
CA GLY A 168 -5.15 -3.01 16.87
C GLY A 168 -6.26 -1.99 16.69
N GLN A 169 -6.67 -1.71 15.45
CA GLN A 169 -7.79 -0.81 15.16
C GLN A 169 -9.10 -1.34 15.76
N ALA A 170 -9.42 -2.62 15.58
CA ALA A 170 -10.61 -3.24 16.15
C ALA A 170 -10.61 -3.14 17.70
N LYS A 171 -9.49 -3.46 18.36
CA LYS A 171 -9.33 -3.34 19.82
C LYS A 171 -9.49 -1.88 20.28
N ALA A 172 -8.88 -0.93 19.59
CA ALA A 172 -8.99 0.49 19.91
C ALA A 172 -10.42 0.99 19.75
N MET A 173 -11.12 0.55 18.70
CA MET A 173 -12.52 0.90 18.44
C MET A 173 -13.44 0.36 19.55
N VAL A 174 -13.29 -0.91 19.95
CA VAL A 174 -14.07 -1.50 21.05
C VAL A 174 -13.83 -0.74 22.35
N LYS A 175 -12.55 -0.45 22.68
CA LYS A 175 -12.20 0.32 23.86
C LYS A 175 -12.85 1.72 23.86
N LEU A 176 -12.78 2.41 22.72
CA LEU A 176 -13.36 3.74 22.54
C LEU A 176 -14.89 3.73 22.68
N ILE A 177 -15.57 2.78 22.02
CA ILE A 177 -17.03 2.64 22.12
C ILE A 177 -17.44 2.36 23.57
N THR A 178 -16.75 1.44 24.24
CA THR A 178 -17.04 1.11 25.64
C THR A 178 -16.89 2.34 26.55
N ALA A 179 -15.81 3.09 26.38
CA ALA A 179 -15.58 4.30 27.16
C ALA A 179 -16.64 5.38 26.88
N ALA A 180 -17.01 5.57 25.60
CA ALA A 180 -18.02 6.55 25.20
C ALA A 180 -19.43 6.23 25.74
N VAL A 181 -19.79 4.93 25.80
CA VAL A 181 -21.12 4.49 26.28
C VAL A 181 -21.18 4.50 27.81
N THR A 182 -20.13 4.07 28.49
CA THR A 182 -20.12 3.96 29.95
C THR A 182 -19.75 5.27 30.65
N GLY A 183 -19.16 6.22 29.93
CA GLY A 183 -18.59 7.44 30.49
C GLY A 183 -17.35 7.22 31.36
N LYS A 184 -16.74 6.00 31.30
CA LYS A 184 -15.60 5.61 32.11
C LYS A 184 -14.38 5.36 31.21
N GLU A 185 -13.17 5.57 31.79
CA GLU A 185 -11.88 5.24 31.15
C GLU A 185 -11.57 6.01 29.84
N MET A 186 -12.28 7.09 29.55
CA MET A 186 -11.99 7.93 28.39
C MET A 186 -10.60 8.57 28.49
N GLU A 187 -10.14 8.85 29.72
CA GLU A 187 -8.80 9.33 30.04
C GLU A 187 -7.69 8.32 29.72
N ASN A 188 -8.01 7.04 29.61
CA ASN A 188 -7.07 5.97 29.25
C ASN A 188 -6.90 5.78 27.76
N ILE A 189 -7.54 6.62 26.92
CA ILE A 189 -7.43 6.60 25.48
C ILE A 189 -6.52 7.74 25.04
N THR A 190 -5.44 7.39 24.36
CA THR A 190 -4.52 8.39 23.78
C THR A 190 -5.10 8.89 22.46
N PHE A 191 -5.50 10.13 22.45
CA PHE A 191 -6.00 10.81 21.26
C PHE A 191 -4.94 11.72 20.65
N GLU A 192 -4.82 11.69 19.33
CA GLU A 192 -4.26 12.78 18.56
C GLU A 192 -5.40 13.73 18.18
N ASN A 193 -5.15 15.04 18.27
CA ASN A 193 -6.16 16.08 18.03
C ASN A 193 -7.49 15.90 18.82
N LYS A 194 -7.42 15.29 20.01
CA LYS A 194 -8.57 15.04 20.92
C LYS A 194 -9.63 14.06 20.42
N LYS A 195 -9.54 13.56 19.17
CA LYS A 195 -10.60 12.76 18.54
C LYS A 195 -10.10 11.58 17.73
N CYS A 196 -8.82 11.53 17.40
CA CYS A 196 -8.26 10.52 16.55
C CYS A 196 -7.37 9.54 17.33
N VAL A 197 -7.58 8.25 17.11
CA VAL A 197 -6.70 7.17 17.56
C VAL A 197 -6.03 6.59 16.33
N TYR A 198 -4.73 6.85 16.17
CA TYR A 198 -3.98 6.33 15.04
C TYR A 198 -3.15 5.12 15.44
N LEU A 199 -3.25 4.06 14.64
CA LEU A 199 -2.42 2.88 14.72
C LEU A 199 -1.29 2.98 13.68
N PRO A 200 -0.02 2.73 14.06
CA PRO A 200 1.09 2.83 13.13
C PRO A 200 1.07 1.69 12.12
N TYR A 201 1.41 2.01 10.88
CA TYR A 201 1.72 1.02 9.85
C TYR A 201 3.09 0.40 10.09
N LYS A 202 3.31 -0.82 9.55
CA LYS A 202 4.59 -1.55 9.67
C LYS A 202 5.04 -2.06 8.30
N LYS A 203 6.35 -1.97 8.03
CA LYS A 203 6.96 -2.55 6.84
C LYS A 203 6.98 -4.07 6.94
N VAL A 204 6.64 -4.74 5.85
CA VAL A 204 6.71 -6.20 5.73
C VAL A 204 7.49 -6.59 4.50
N THR A 205 8.57 -7.33 4.72
CA THR A 205 9.44 -7.92 3.70
C THR A 205 9.53 -9.42 3.92
N LYS A 206 10.22 -10.13 3.05
CA LYS A 206 10.46 -11.57 3.20
C LYS A 206 11.19 -11.93 4.51
N GLU A 207 11.95 -11.00 5.06
CA GLU A 207 12.74 -11.21 6.29
C GLU A 207 11.87 -11.27 7.55
N ASN A 208 10.77 -10.52 7.60
CA ASN A 208 9.92 -10.41 8.79
C ASN A 208 8.49 -10.92 8.62
N VAL A 209 8.09 -11.30 7.41
CA VAL A 209 6.71 -11.73 7.12
C VAL A 209 6.26 -12.92 7.96
N SER A 210 7.16 -13.85 8.29
CA SER A 210 6.83 -15.03 9.10
C SER A 210 6.31 -14.67 10.49
N SER A 211 6.71 -13.53 11.03
CA SER A 211 6.21 -13.04 12.34
C SER A 211 4.86 -12.33 12.25
N MET A 212 4.35 -12.07 11.03
CA MET A 212 3.08 -11.38 10.75
C MET A 212 1.97 -12.35 10.33
N ILE A 213 2.33 -13.59 9.99
CA ILE A 213 1.36 -14.65 9.65
C ILE A 213 0.94 -15.33 10.94
N PRO A 214 -0.36 -15.33 11.30
CA PRO A 214 -0.85 -15.96 12.52
C PRO A 214 -0.74 -17.48 12.49
#